data_ed80a154d8611cb14cb879c6d35075eb
#
_entry.id   ed80a154d8611cb14cb879c6d35075eb
#
_cell.length_a   1.000
_cell.length_b   1.000
_cell.length_c   1.000
_cell.angle_alpha   90.00
_cell.angle_beta   90.00
_cell.angle_gamma   90.00
#
_symmetry.space_group_name_H-M   'P 1'
#
loop_
_entity.id
_entity.type
_entity.pdbx_description
1 polymer ?
#
loop_
_entity_poly.entity_id
_entity_poly.type
_entity_poly.pdbx_seq_one_letter_code
_entity_poly.pdbx_strand_id
1 'polypeptide(L)'
;GLGDVYKRQEINTTGQYTKEKLFYPNHRGFIVVEDDGFGMSENTIMKSWLLISYSQKRELKEAKKKTPGGRTPLGDKGLGRLSTQRLADICEIFTNEEKESGTHIAFNWKDFEKEDALSEVRIQAEHFSSQKIKGTTLILANLNHSEVWDGKNLENFKGQVSQIISPYKENRPFDVYLKINGININLDKSNDELRDLAISRFKFNFDGSSITIQGKTKLSKFIGNNQEDFKNFLEIDNGRKFYDYLSKKQPDIEKSDNSFFIKFEKKFDFKKDIGGLEIFDGERANPGSFNGIIDEFTYDNWMSYDENIKEIFGKLSNYREFAQSQAGIKLFRNGFAVKPFGIDGDDWLRLGDSQTKGSSYYPLRPANVIGYFSIDEGINDKLKDKTDREGLVSNPYSRNFFVLCFFIRDEINRYQEHIRRTYNDFLKTYKTENSGIKTVNQAFSQLKETKLKTEEVKDEFKNAVISAVSYTHLTL
;
A
#
# COMPACT_ATOMS: atom_id res chain seq x y z
N GLY A 1 18.72 12.35 -0.27
CA GLY A 1 19.91 12.76 0.45
C GLY A 1 20.18 11.95 1.69
N LEU A 2 21.39 12.04 2.20
CA LEU A 2 21.75 11.48 3.49
C LEU A 2 21.18 12.39 4.60
N GLY A 3 20.32 11.88 5.48
CA GLY A 3 19.80 12.65 6.61
C GLY A 3 18.61 13.56 6.33
N ASP A 4 17.95 13.45 5.15
CA ASP A 4 16.81 14.29 4.79
C ASP A 4 15.67 14.14 5.80
N VAL A 5 15.07 15.24 6.22
CA VAL A 5 13.83 15.30 7.00
C VAL A 5 12.64 15.57 6.07
N TYR A 6 12.86 16.42 5.05
CA TYR A 6 11.87 16.66 4.01
C TYR A 6 12.49 16.66 2.61
N LYS A 7 11.65 16.45 1.60
CA LYS A 7 11.97 16.67 0.19
C LYS A 7 10.90 17.53 -0.44
N ARG A 8 11.33 18.60 -1.08
CA ARG A 8 10.46 19.49 -1.83
C ARG A 8 10.76 19.37 -3.31
N GLN A 9 9.72 19.24 -4.11
CA GLN A 9 9.80 19.26 -5.57
C GLN A 9 8.88 20.36 -6.09
N GLU A 10 9.40 21.19 -6.98
CA GLU A 10 8.63 22.20 -7.69
C GLU A 10 8.87 22.03 -9.20
N ILE A 11 7.79 21.87 -9.95
CA ILE A 11 7.79 21.74 -11.41
C ILE A 11 7.02 22.92 -11.98
N ASN A 12 7.64 23.65 -12.89
CA ASN A 12 7.00 24.72 -13.63
C ASN A 12 7.37 24.60 -15.12
N THR A 13 6.37 24.41 -15.97
CA THR A 13 6.58 24.09 -17.39
C THR A 13 6.93 25.30 -18.26
N THR A 14 6.67 26.52 -17.80
CA THR A 14 6.79 27.74 -18.61
C THR A 14 7.60 28.86 -17.94
N GLY A 15 7.73 28.81 -16.62
CA GLY A 15 8.34 29.86 -15.81
C GLY A 15 9.87 29.80 -15.80
N GLN A 16 10.47 30.80 -15.15
CA GLN A 16 11.87 30.84 -14.82
C GLN A 16 12.07 30.73 -13.32
N TYR A 17 13.11 30.03 -12.89
CA TYR A 17 13.47 29.94 -11.49
C TYR A 17 14.28 31.17 -11.10
N THR A 18 13.86 31.86 -10.04
CA THR A 18 14.43 33.16 -9.65
C THR A 18 14.85 33.27 -8.19
N LYS A 19 14.73 32.16 -7.43
CA LYS A 19 15.05 32.18 -5.99
C LYS A 19 16.54 32.21 -5.70
N GLU A 20 17.35 31.70 -6.63
CA GLU A 20 18.82 31.70 -6.55
C GLU A 20 19.41 32.37 -7.78
N LYS A 21 20.63 32.87 -7.66
CA LYS A 21 21.38 33.40 -8.80
C LYS A 21 21.94 32.25 -9.62
N LEU A 22 21.39 32.03 -10.79
CA LEU A 22 21.79 30.95 -11.69
C LEU A 22 22.91 31.37 -12.63
N PHE A 23 23.76 30.42 -13.05
CA PHE A 23 24.65 30.59 -14.18
C PHE A 23 23.90 30.63 -15.52
N TYR A 24 22.77 29.92 -15.60
CA TYR A 24 21.88 29.86 -16.78
C TYR A 24 20.51 30.47 -16.47
N PRO A 25 20.38 31.78 -16.27
CA PRO A 25 19.13 32.41 -15.87
C PRO A 25 18.05 32.40 -16.97
N ASN A 26 18.46 32.35 -18.24
CA ASN A 26 17.58 32.39 -19.39
C ASN A 26 17.15 30.93 -19.78
N HIS A 27 16.10 30.43 -19.19
CA HIS A 27 15.58 29.09 -19.46
C HIS A 27 14.05 29.09 -19.51
N ARG A 28 13.48 28.06 -20.12
CA ARG A 28 12.03 27.84 -20.16
C ARG A 28 11.67 26.55 -19.43
N GLY A 29 10.89 26.70 -18.36
CA GLY A 29 10.51 25.63 -17.49
C GLY A 29 11.65 25.11 -16.61
N PHE A 30 11.29 24.60 -15.44
CA PHE A 30 12.25 24.05 -14.49
C PHE A 30 11.63 22.96 -13.61
N ILE A 31 12.50 22.09 -13.11
CA ILE A 31 12.23 21.18 -12.01
C ILE A 31 13.23 21.49 -10.90
N VAL A 32 12.75 21.77 -9.71
CA VAL A 32 13.58 21.93 -8.51
C VAL A 32 13.34 20.76 -7.58
N VAL A 33 14.42 20.13 -7.13
CA VAL A 33 14.41 19.13 -6.07
C VAL A 33 15.25 19.64 -4.92
N GLU A 34 14.62 19.84 -3.79
CA GLU A 34 15.23 20.43 -2.60
C GLU A 34 15.18 19.42 -1.45
N ASP A 35 16.31 19.22 -0.76
CA ASP A 35 16.39 18.43 0.45
C ASP A 35 17.13 19.18 1.57
N ASP A 36 16.83 18.84 2.80
CA ASP A 36 17.48 19.33 4.01
C ASP A 36 18.51 18.34 4.57
N GLY A 37 19.06 17.51 3.69
CA GLY A 37 20.09 16.52 4.02
C GLY A 37 21.42 17.17 4.44
N PHE A 38 22.45 16.33 4.55
CA PHE A 38 23.78 16.82 4.98
C PHE A 38 24.52 17.66 3.94
N GLY A 39 23.94 17.82 2.75
CA GLY A 39 24.62 18.47 1.66
C GLY A 39 25.80 17.64 1.12
N MET A 40 26.69 18.33 0.37
CA MET A 40 27.91 17.75 -0.20
C MET A 40 29.03 18.77 -0.11
N SER A 41 30.22 18.32 0.34
CA SER A 41 31.43 19.10 0.21
C SER A 41 31.89 19.15 -1.25
N GLU A 42 32.74 20.10 -1.60
CA GLU A 42 33.37 20.19 -2.92
C GLU A 42 34.06 18.87 -3.31
N ASN A 43 34.79 18.27 -2.37
CA ASN A 43 35.43 16.97 -2.59
C ASN A 43 34.40 15.85 -2.86
N THR A 44 33.25 15.84 -2.18
CA THR A 44 32.18 14.91 -2.44
C THR A 44 31.56 15.13 -3.82
N ILE A 45 31.39 16.36 -4.24
CA ILE A 45 30.91 16.69 -5.60
C ILE A 45 31.89 16.16 -6.64
N MET A 46 33.14 16.47 -6.53
CA MET A 46 34.19 16.07 -7.48
C MET A 46 34.36 14.56 -7.56
N LYS A 47 34.44 13.87 -6.41
CA LYS A 47 34.75 12.45 -6.34
C LYS A 47 33.53 11.54 -6.44
N SER A 48 32.36 12.03 -6.14
CA SER A 48 31.15 11.19 -6.10
C SER A 48 30.08 11.65 -7.07
N TRP A 49 29.77 12.94 -7.13
CA TRP A 49 28.64 13.40 -7.93
C TRP A 49 28.99 13.52 -9.42
N LEU A 50 30.17 13.99 -9.75
CA LEU A 50 30.66 14.13 -11.13
C LEU A 50 31.22 12.83 -11.72
N LEU A 51 31.54 11.83 -10.90
CA LEU A 51 32.03 10.54 -11.38
C LEU A 51 30.89 9.55 -11.62
N ILE A 52 30.75 9.07 -12.87
CA ILE A 52 29.76 8.05 -13.23
C ILE A 52 30.12 6.71 -12.57
N SER A 53 29.11 5.99 -12.12
CA SER A 53 29.22 4.67 -11.46
C SER A 53 29.91 4.63 -10.10
N TYR A 54 30.32 5.76 -9.55
CA TYR A 54 30.80 5.84 -8.18
C TYR A 54 29.69 6.33 -7.23
N SER A 55 29.61 5.76 -6.04
CA SER A 55 28.67 6.17 -5.00
C SER A 55 29.25 5.90 -3.62
N GLN A 56 29.52 6.97 -2.87
CA GLN A 56 29.89 6.88 -1.45
C GLN A 56 28.82 6.14 -0.61
N LYS A 57 27.56 6.15 -1.05
CA LYS A 57 26.47 5.42 -0.42
C LYS A 57 26.67 3.91 -0.49
N ARG A 58 27.36 3.40 -1.53
CA ARG A 58 27.72 1.97 -1.62
C ARG A 58 28.68 1.57 -0.49
N GLU A 59 29.72 2.36 -0.28
CA GLU A 59 30.70 2.10 0.79
C GLU A 59 30.02 2.12 2.18
N LEU A 60 29.11 3.09 2.43
CA LEU A 60 28.35 3.15 3.67
C LEU A 60 27.45 1.91 3.85
N LYS A 61 26.81 1.42 2.78
CA LYS A 61 26.01 0.22 2.82
C LYS A 61 26.84 -1.04 3.09
N GLU A 62 27.94 -1.21 2.40
CA GLU A 62 28.88 -2.34 2.58
C GLU A 62 29.41 -2.36 4.01
N ALA A 63 29.70 -1.19 4.57
CA ALA A 63 30.12 -1.03 5.95
C ALA A 63 28.94 -1.12 6.97
N LYS A 64 27.70 -1.37 6.52
CA LYS A 64 26.47 -1.37 7.34
C LYS A 64 26.29 -0.10 8.19
N LYS A 65 26.84 1.03 7.74
CA LYS A 65 26.74 2.31 8.43
C LYS A 65 25.40 2.99 8.11
N LYS A 66 24.74 3.44 9.16
CA LYS A 66 23.54 4.29 9.04
C LYS A 66 23.95 5.76 8.91
N THR A 67 23.07 6.55 8.33
CA THR A 67 23.21 8.01 8.35
C THR A 67 23.11 8.52 9.79
N PRO A 68 23.60 9.74 10.10
CA PRO A 68 23.39 10.35 11.41
C PRO A 68 21.92 10.44 11.84
N GLY A 69 20.98 10.48 10.89
CA GLY A 69 19.53 10.34 11.14
C GLY A 69 19.04 8.90 11.32
N GLY A 70 19.93 7.91 11.49
CA GLY A 70 19.58 6.51 11.75
C GLY A 70 19.10 5.71 10.54
N ARG A 71 19.11 6.28 9.34
CA ARG A 71 18.58 5.67 8.11
C ARG A 71 19.66 4.95 7.30
N THR A 72 19.25 3.91 6.58
CA THR A 72 20.11 3.25 5.59
C THR A 72 20.19 4.11 4.31
N PRO A 73 21.39 4.41 3.77
CA PRO A 73 21.52 5.18 2.54
C PRO A 73 20.82 4.52 1.36
N LEU A 74 19.98 5.24 0.64
CA LEU A 74 19.29 4.76 -0.56
C LEU A 74 20.14 5.00 -1.81
N GLY A 75 20.12 4.04 -2.73
CA GLY A 75 20.83 4.10 -4.01
C GLY A 75 22.34 3.86 -3.86
N ASP A 76 22.90 3.05 -4.74
CA ASP A 76 24.29 2.61 -4.72
C ASP A 76 24.94 2.59 -6.11
N LYS A 77 24.12 2.67 -7.17
CA LYS A 77 24.59 2.51 -8.56
C LYS A 77 25.22 3.77 -9.16
N GLY A 78 24.97 4.94 -8.56
CA GLY A 78 25.49 6.22 -9.06
C GLY A 78 24.96 6.67 -10.43
N LEU A 79 23.84 6.10 -10.90
CA LEU A 79 23.29 6.35 -12.23
C LEU A 79 22.11 7.35 -12.22
N GLY A 80 21.48 7.61 -11.08
CA GLY A 80 20.30 8.48 -11.00
C GLY A 80 20.52 9.90 -11.53
N ARG A 81 21.76 10.40 -11.46
CA ARG A 81 22.12 11.73 -11.98
C ARG A 81 22.02 11.81 -13.52
N LEU A 82 22.27 10.69 -14.23
CA LEU A 82 22.13 10.65 -15.70
C LEU A 82 20.67 10.81 -16.15
N SER A 83 19.70 10.50 -15.28
CA SER A 83 18.28 10.73 -15.57
C SER A 83 17.96 12.22 -15.76
N THR A 84 18.78 13.14 -15.20
CA THR A 84 18.58 14.58 -15.34
C THR A 84 18.73 15.04 -16.78
N GLN A 85 19.59 14.40 -17.57
CA GLN A 85 19.76 14.68 -19.00
C GLN A 85 18.45 14.48 -19.81
N ARG A 86 17.64 13.49 -19.45
CA ARG A 86 16.34 13.28 -20.14
C ARG A 86 15.30 14.34 -19.78
N LEU A 87 15.43 14.95 -18.62
CA LEU A 87 14.45 15.91 -18.10
C LEU A 87 14.71 17.33 -18.55
N ALA A 88 15.99 17.74 -18.67
CA ALA A 88 16.35 19.11 -18.98
C ALA A 88 17.77 19.20 -19.58
N ASP A 89 18.01 20.28 -20.33
CA ASP A 89 19.34 20.57 -20.88
C ASP A 89 20.33 21.06 -19.82
N ILE A 90 19.86 21.80 -18.81
CA ILE A 90 20.68 22.51 -17.82
C ILE A 90 20.50 21.82 -16.46
N CYS A 91 21.63 21.63 -15.79
CA CYS A 91 21.68 21.14 -14.42
C CYS A 91 22.49 22.09 -13.54
N GLU A 92 21.85 22.65 -12.50
CA GLU A 92 22.51 23.49 -11.50
C GLU A 92 22.28 22.90 -10.10
N ILE A 93 23.31 22.92 -9.26
CA ILE A 93 23.30 22.32 -7.94
C ILE A 93 23.85 23.32 -6.94
N PHE A 94 23.03 23.66 -5.95
CA PHE A 94 23.44 24.39 -4.76
C PHE A 94 23.47 23.40 -3.60
N THR A 95 24.61 23.26 -2.94
CA THR A 95 24.76 22.35 -1.82
C THR A 95 25.71 22.89 -0.77
N ASN A 96 25.39 22.65 0.49
CA ASN A 96 26.24 23.03 1.62
C ASN A 96 26.18 21.99 2.74
N GLU A 97 27.31 21.70 3.31
CA GLU A 97 27.47 21.01 4.59
C GLU A 97 27.39 22.05 5.73
N GLU A 98 27.07 21.61 6.95
CA GLU A 98 26.77 22.47 8.09
C GLU A 98 27.64 23.71 8.22
N LYS A 99 27.02 24.92 8.11
CA LYS A 99 27.59 26.24 8.38
C LYS A 99 28.81 26.66 7.55
N GLU A 100 29.21 25.88 6.57
CA GLU A 100 30.30 26.25 5.64
C GLU A 100 29.76 27.02 4.45
N SER A 101 30.66 27.64 3.67
CA SER A 101 30.30 28.21 2.39
C SER A 101 29.77 27.12 1.48
N GLY A 102 28.59 27.34 0.87
CA GLY A 102 28.03 26.42 -0.09
C GLY A 102 28.79 26.36 -1.40
N THR A 103 28.64 25.29 -2.14
CA THR A 103 29.19 25.12 -3.49
C THR A 103 28.04 25.11 -4.48
N HIS A 104 28.13 25.98 -5.50
CA HIS A 104 27.23 26.04 -6.64
C HIS A 104 27.99 25.56 -7.88
N ILE A 105 27.44 24.54 -8.54
CA ILE A 105 27.96 24.04 -9.83
C ILE A 105 26.86 24.02 -10.87
N ALA A 106 27.23 24.25 -12.12
CA ALA A 106 26.30 24.21 -13.23
C ALA A 106 26.95 23.72 -14.51
N PHE A 107 26.18 23.05 -15.33
CA PHE A 107 26.58 22.59 -16.66
C PHE A 107 25.38 22.41 -17.57
N ASN A 108 25.65 22.41 -18.87
CA ASN A 108 24.67 22.07 -19.90
C ASN A 108 24.98 20.70 -20.48
N TRP A 109 24.01 19.80 -20.47
CA TRP A 109 24.16 18.44 -21.00
C TRP A 109 24.55 18.41 -22.48
N LYS A 110 24.13 19.41 -23.27
CA LYS A 110 24.50 19.56 -24.69
C LYS A 110 25.99 19.80 -24.92
N ASP A 111 26.69 20.27 -23.92
CA ASP A 111 28.14 20.48 -24.05
C ASP A 111 28.88 19.14 -24.01
N PHE A 112 28.33 18.13 -23.34
CA PHE A 112 28.86 16.76 -23.36
C PHE A 112 28.67 16.05 -24.71
N GLU A 113 27.77 16.52 -25.56
CA GLU A 113 27.56 15.98 -26.90
C GLU A 113 28.50 16.57 -27.95
N LYS A 114 29.11 17.70 -27.66
CA LYS A 114 29.98 18.48 -28.59
C LYS A 114 31.44 18.14 -28.44
N GLU A 115 31.87 17.68 -27.28
CA GLU A 115 33.25 17.45 -26.96
C GLU A 115 33.65 16.01 -27.15
N ASP A 116 34.81 15.74 -27.76
CA ASP A 116 35.29 14.38 -28.02
C ASP A 116 35.73 13.64 -26.72
N ALA A 117 36.11 14.42 -25.69
CA ALA A 117 36.51 13.87 -24.39
C ALA A 117 35.76 14.55 -23.24
N LEU A 118 35.27 13.76 -22.29
CA LEU A 118 34.58 14.25 -21.09
C LEU A 118 35.44 15.22 -20.25
N SER A 119 36.75 15.12 -20.35
CA SER A 119 37.72 16.03 -19.68
C SER A 119 37.73 17.44 -20.23
N GLU A 120 37.18 17.68 -21.41
CA GLU A 120 37.10 18.97 -22.08
C GLU A 120 35.84 19.75 -21.77
N VAL A 121 34.81 19.05 -21.21
CA VAL A 121 33.56 19.69 -20.82
C VAL A 121 33.78 20.65 -19.65
N ARG A 122 33.44 21.92 -19.86
CA ARG A 122 33.55 22.95 -18.84
C ARG A 122 32.36 22.96 -17.91
N ILE A 123 32.63 22.86 -16.61
CA ILE A 123 31.65 22.99 -15.55
C ILE A 123 31.88 24.34 -14.88
N GLN A 124 30.80 25.12 -14.72
CA GLN A 124 30.85 26.35 -13.94
C GLN A 124 30.74 26.00 -12.45
N ALA A 125 31.57 26.64 -11.63
CA ALA A 125 31.59 26.42 -10.19
C ALA A 125 31.92 27.72 -9.44
N GLU A 126 31.22 27.98 -8.35
CA GLU A 126 31.51 29.08 -7.43
C GLU A 126 31.15 28.70 -5.99
N HIS A 127 31.73 29.39 -5.02
CA HIS A 127 31.30 29.35 -3.64
C HIS A 127 30.26 30.42 -3.39
N PHE A 128 29.24 30.09 -2.58
CA PHE A 128 28.19 31.02 -2.19
C PHE A 128 27.97 31.02 -0.67
N SER A 129 27.53 32.15 -0.15
CA SER A 129 27.13 32.27 1.23
C SER A 129 25.66 31.81 1.36
N SER A 130 25.41 30.72 2.09
CA SER A 130 24.07 30.20 2.29
C SER A 130 23.50 30.63 3.63
N GLN A 131 22.24 31.03 3.62
CA GLN A 131 21.45 31.19 4.86
C GLN A 131 20.89 29.82 5.35
N LYS A 132 20.88 28.81 4.51
CA LYS A 132 20.51 27.44 4.89
C LYS A 132 21.63 26.81 5.70
N ILE A 133 21.24 26.09 6.75
CA ILE A 133 22.20 25.42 7.63
C ILE A 133 22.90 24.28 6.90
N LYS A 134 22.17 23.53 6.08
CA LYS A 134 22.65 22.39 5.28
C LYS A 134 21.62 21.98 4.22
N GLY A 135 22.02 21.15 3.27
CA GLY A 135 21.13 20.53 2.28
C GLY A 135 21.58 20.69 0.84
N THR A 136 20.74 20.25 -0.06
CA THR A 136 20.96 20.33 -1.51
C THR A 136 19.73 20.83 -2.24
N THR A 137 19.95 21.75 -3.18
CA THR A 137 18.94 22.18 -4.17
C THR A 137 19.47 21.83 -5.55
N LEU A 138 18.78 20.91 -6.24
CA LEU A 138 19.03 20.54 -7.62
C LEU A 138 18.02 21.27 -8.50
N ILE A 139 18.50 21.99 -9.50
CA ILE A 139 17.68 22.74 -10.46
C ILE A 139 17.95 22.18 -11.85
N LEU A 140 16.90 21.66 -12.47
CA LEU A 140 16.90 21.22 -13.86
C LEU A 140 16.14 22.26 -14.66
N ALA A 141 16.82 22.94 -15.56
CA ALA A 141 16.25 24.07 -16.29
C ALA A 141 16.30 23.83 -17.80
N ASN A 142 15.43 24.51 -18.53
CA ASN A 142 15.19 24.29 -19.94
C ASN A 142 14.68 22.85 -20.19
N LEU A 143 13.42 22.62 -19.78
CA LEU A 143 12.83 21.28 -19.76
C LEU A 143 12.71 20.68 -21.15
N ASN A 144 13.13 19.42 -21.27
CA ASN A 144 12.81 18.56 -22.40
C ASN A 144 11.38 18.02 -22.25
N HIS A 145 10.64 17.90 -23.34
CA HIS A 145 9.30 17.29 -23.33
C HIS A 145 8.32 17.93 -22.33
N SER A 146 8.25 19.27 -22.32
CA SER A 146 7.39 20.02 -21.37
C SER A 146 5.90 19.61 -21.47
N GLU A 147 5.46 19.07 -22.61
CA GLU A 147 4.12 18.52 -22.84
C GLU A 147 3.74 17.35 -21.90
N VAL A 148 4.72 16.66 -21.34
CA VAL A 148 4.48 15.57 -20.35
C VAL A 148 3.88 16.11 -19.06
N TRP A 149 4.08 17.39 -18.75
CA TRP A 149 3.65 18.03 -17.52
C TRP A 149 2.32 18.76 -17.61
N ASP A 150 1.61 18.62 -18.74
CA ASP A 150 0.35 19.33 -19.00
C ASP A 150 -0.83 18.36 -19.19
N GLY A 151 -2.05 18.84 -18.88
CA GLY A 151 -3.31 18.16 -19.15
C GLY A 151 -3.39 16.76 -18.53
N LYS A 152 -3.81 15.78 -19.34
CA LYS A 152 -4.00 14.38 -18.88
C LYS A 152 -2.71 13.71 -18.42
N ASN A 153 -1.58 14.08 -19.01
CA ASN A 153 -0.27 13.55 -18.62
C ASN A 153 0.10 13.97 -17.20
N LEU A 154 -0.23 15.20 -16.80
CA LEU A 154 -0.02 15.70 -15.45
C LEU A 154 -0.83 14.91 -14.42
N GLU A 155 -2.09 14.60 -14.70
CA GLU A 155 -2.93 13.78 -13.81
C GLU A 155 -2.36 12.35 -13.68
N ASN A 156 -1.91 11.75 -14.78
CA ASN A 156 -1.21 10.47 -14.75
C ASN A 156 0.06 10.53 -13.90
N PHE A 157 0.86 11.60 -14.02
CA PHE A 157 2.06 11.79 -13.21
C PHE A 157 1.73 11.91 -11.71
N LYS A 158 0.71 12.68 -11.33
CA LYS A 158 0.24 12.76 -9.94
C LYS A 158 -0.13 11.37 -9.40
N GLY A 159 -0.86 10.58 -10.18
CA GLY A 159 -1.20 9.21 -9.85
C GLY A 159 0.05 8.33 -9.63
N GLN A 160 1.02 8.40 -10.52
CA GLN A 160 2.28 7.64 -10.41
C GLN A 160 3.12 8.06 -9.19
N VAL A 161 3.23 9.35 -8.90
CA VAL A 161 3.97 9.83 -7.71
C VAL A 161 3.33 9.31 -6.44
N SER A 162 2.00 9.33 -6.33
CA SER A 162 1.29 8.81 -5.17
C SER A 162 1.41 7.29 -5.00
N GLN A 163 1.73 6.56 -6.07
CA GLN A 163 2.00 5.12 -6.00
C GLN A 163 3.45 4.79 -5.58
N ILE A 164 4.41 5.64 -5.93
CA ILE A 164 5.85 5.44 -5.63
C ILE A 164 6.18 5.79 -4.19
N ILE A 165 5.53 6.83 -3.65
CA ILE A 165 5.73 7.30 -2.29
C ILE A 165 4.65 6.65 -1.41
N SER A 166 5.06 6.02 -0.30
CA SER A 166 4.09 5.39 0.59
C SER A 166 3.05 6.39 1.08
N PRO A 167 1.74 6.11 0.92
CA PRO A 167 0.69 6.93 1.51
C PRO A 167 0.60 6.77 3.03
N TYR A 168 1.33 5.79 3.56
CA TYR A 168 1.35 5.47 4.99
C TYR A 168 2.51 6.20 5.66
N LYS A 169 2.22 7.20 6.51
CA LYS A 169 3.23 8.02 7.20
C LYS A 169 4.19 7.19 8.02
N GLU A 170 3.70 6.13 8.67
CA GLU A 170 4.51 5.21 9.46
C GLU A 170 5.58 4.46 8.66
N ASN A 171 5.41 4.37 7.35
CA ASN A 171 6.37 3.71 6.43
C ASN A 171 7.25 4.70 5.66
N ARG A 172 7.07 5.99 5.90
CA ARG A 172 7.77 7.05 5.18
C ARG A 172 8.77 7.76 6.08
N PRO A 173 10.08 7.65 5.79
CA PRO A 173 11.13 8.20 6.67
C PRO A 173 11.30 9.71 6.58
N PHE A 174 10.58 10.40 5.66
CA PHE A 174 10.65 11.85 5.45
C PHE A 174 9.37 12.37 4.79
N ASP A 175 9.09 13.66 4.97
CA ASP A 175 7.97 14.32 4.31
C ASP A 175 8.31 14.68 2.85
N VAL A 176 7.30 14.62 1.98
CA VAL A 176 7.43 14.96 0.56
C VAL A 176 6.43 16.05 0.21
N TYR A 177 6.94 17.17 -0.29
CA TYR A 177 6.16 18.30 -0.77
C TYR A 177 6.30 18.39 -2.29
N LEU A 178 5.18 18.41 -2.98
CA LEU A 178 5.14 18.52 -4.43
C LEU A 178 4.32 19.75 -4.84
N LYS A 179 4.91 20.58 -5.71
CA LYS A 179 4.24 21.74 -6.31
C LYS A 179 4.39 21.68 -7.82
N ILE A 180 3.29 21.78 -8.55
CA ILE A 180 3.29 21.71 -10.02
C ILE A 180 2.52 22.91 -10.57
N ASN A 181 3.17 23.69 -11.43
CA ASN A 181 2.61 24.89 -12.04
C ASN A 181 1.91 25.82 -11.03
N GLY A 182 2.54 26.02 -9.87
CA GLY A 182 2.04 26.87 -8.80
C GLY A 182 1.06 26.20 -7.84
N ILE A 183 0.55 25.01 -8.13
CA ILE A 183 -0.45 24.30 -7.31
C ILE A 183 0.29 23.31 -6.39
N ASN A 184 0.04 23.43 -5.08
CA ASN A 184 0.54 22.45 -4.11
C ASN A 184 -0.28 21.17 -4.21
N ILE A 185 0.42 20.03 -4.37
CA ILE A 185 -0.17 18.71 -4.39
C ILE A 185 -0.03 18.12 -2.99
N ASN A 186 -1.15 17.97 -2.29
CA ASN A 186 -1.16 17.32 -0.98
C ASN A 186 -1.29 15.81 -1.17
N LEU A 187 -0.19 15.08 -0.99
CA LEU A 187 -0.14 13.63 -1.12
C LEU A 187 -0.71 12.91 0.12
N ASP A 188 -0.86 13.59 1.25
CA ASP A 188 -1.17 12.98 2.53
C ASP A 188 -2.64 13.06 2.91
N LYS A 189 -3.25 14.24 2.75
CA LYS A 189 -4.59 14.50 3.28
C LYS A 189 -5.64 13.50 2.79
N SER A 190 -5.70 13.30 1.49
CA SER A 190 -6.68 12.38 0.88
C SER A 190 -6.44 10.91 1.26
N ASN A 191 -5.19 10.53 1.57
CA ASN A 191 -4.86 9.16 1.94
C ASN A 191 -5.27 8.82 3.38
N ASP A 192 -5.07 9.71 4.33
CA ASP A 192 -5.51 9.49 5.73
C ASP A 192 -7.04 9.38 5.80
N GLU A 193 -7.74 10.30 5.13
CA GLU A 193 -9.21 10.32 5.03
C GLU A 193 -9.73 9.04 4.33
N LEU A 194 -9.07 8.58 3.26
CA LEU A 194 -9.44 7.34 2.58
C LEU A 194 -9.28 6.12 3.51
N ARG A 195 -8.20 6.05 4.27
CA ARG A 195 -7.92 4.92 5.17
C ARG A 195 -8.99 4.75 6.25
N ASP A 196 -9.60 5.84 6.71
CA ASP A 196 -10.68 5.80 7.71
C ASP A 196 -11.98 5.22 7.16
N LEU A 197 -12.14 5.20 5.84
CA LEU A 197 -13.27 4.59 5.15
C LEU A 197 -13.11 3.07 4.91
N ALA A 198 -11.98 2.48 5.27
CA ALA A 198 -11.73 1.05 5.10
C ALA A 198 -12.75 0.21 5.87
N ILE A 199 -13.34 -0.78 5.20
CA ILE A 199 -14.26 -1.75 5.82
C ILE A 199 -13.52 -2.86 6.58
N SER A 200 -12.27 -3.12 6.18
CA SER A 200 -11.38 -4.04 6.88
C SER A 200 -9.96 -3.48 6.90
N ARG A 201 -9.26 -3.74 7.99
CA ARG A 201 -7.83 -3.45 8.12
C ARG A 201 -7.12 -4.64 8.71
N PHE A 202 -6.08 -5.09 8.03
CA PHE A 202 -5.21 -6.17 8.45
C PHE A 202 -3.80 -5.65 8.62
N LYS A 203 -3.28 -5.73 9.84
CA LYS A 203 -1.88 -5.43 10.16
C LYS A 203 -1.14 -6.73 10.35
N PHE A 204 0.06 -6.83 9.83
CA PHE A 204 0.89 -8.01 10.02
C PHE A 204 2.34 -7.62 10.28
N ASN A 205 3.01 -8.47 11.03
CA ASN A 205 4.41 -8.32 11.36
C ASN A 205 5.08 -9.69 11.41
N PHE A 206 6.16 -9.84 10.67
CA PHE A 206 7.11 -10.94 10.81
C PHE A 206 8.34 -10.44 11.56
N ASP A 207 8.62 -11.00 12.72
CA ASP A 207 9.72 -10.59 13.59
C ASP A 207 11.02 -11.38 13.32
N GLY A 208 11.05 -12.25 12.31
CA GLY A 208 12.12 -13.19 12.00
C GLY A 208 11.90 -14.58 12.57
N SER A 209 10.98 -14.76 13.51
CA SER A 209 10.66 -16.04 14.16
C SER A 209 9.17 -16.40 14.04
N SER A 210 8.30 -15.42 13.99
CA SER A 210 6.85 -15.61 13.93
C SER A 210 6.16 -14.51 13.12
N ILE A 211 5.02 -14.87 12.52
CA ILE A 211 4.09 -13.92 11.89
C ILE A 211 2.95 -13.66 12.86
N THR A 212 2.70 -12.39 13.17
CA THR A 212 1.48 -11.95 13.87
C THR A 212 0.58 -11.25 12.87
N ILE A 213 -0.70 -11.65 12.79
CA ILE A 213 -1.72 -11.03 11.95
C ILE A 213 -2.84 -10.52 12.84
N GLN A 214 -3.11 -9.23 12.78
CA GLN A 214 -4.20 -8.55 13.46
C GLN A 214 -5.21 -8.05 12.44
N GLY A 215 -6.48 -8.41 12.59
CA GLY A 215 -7.54 -7.96 11.70
C GLY A 215 -8.63 -7.20 12.44
N LYS A 216 -9.19 -6.20 11.76
CA LYS A 216 -10.40 -5.48 12.15
C LYS A 216 -11.31 -5.38 10.93
N THR A 217 -12.54 -5.90 11.02
CA THR A 217 -13.47 -5.97 9.89
C THR A 217 -14.87 -5.54 10.31
N LYS A 218 -15.56 -4.73 9.48
CA LYS A 218 -16.96 -4.40 9.66
C LYS A 218 -17.82 -5.64 9.41
N LEU A 219 -18.75 -5.96 10.30
CA LEU A 219 -19.70 -7.06 10.13
C LEU A 219 -20.57 -6.90 8.87
N SER A 220 -20.90 -5.64 8.51
CA SER A 220 -21.67 -5.33 7.29
C SER A 220 -21.07 -5.90 6.01
N LYS A 221 -19.78 -6.18 5.96
CA LYS A 221 -19.12 -6.84 4.83
C LYS A 221 -19.69 -8.22 4.51
N PHE A 222 -20.11 -8.95 5.53
CA PHE A 222 -20.57 -10.34 5.41
C PHE A 222 -22.07 -10.47 5.20
N ILE A 223 -22.79 -9.38 5.38
CA ILE A 223 -24.22 -9.25 5.13
C ILE A 223 -24.40 -8.96 3.65
N GLY A 224 -25.43 -9.47 3.00
CA GLY A 224 -25.64 -9.31 1.56
C GLY A 224 -25.47 -7.88 0.99
N ASN A 225 -25.49 -7.77 -0.31
CA ASN A 225 -25.17 -6.53 -1.03
C ASN A 225 -26.38 -5.63 -1.26
N ASN A 226 -27.46 -5.76 -0.47
CA ASN A 226 -28.64 -4.95 -0.61
C ASN A 226 -29.05 -4.27 0.71
N GLN A 227 -29.81 -3.20 0.58
CA GLN A 227 -30.24 -2.39 1.72
C GLN A 227 -31.19 -3.16 2.64
N GLU A 228 -31.95 -4.09 2.12
CA GLU A 228 -32.90 -4.90 2.89
C GLU A 228 -32.18 -5.88 3.80
N ASP A 229 -31.16 -6.58 3.29
CA ASP A 229 -30.32 -7.48 4.10
C ASP A 229 -29.65 -6.74 5.25
N PHE A 230 -29.21 -5.50 5.01
CA PHE A 230 -28.59 -4.68 6.05
C PHE A 230 -29.59 -4.20 7.11
N LYS A 231 -30.80 -3.79 6.70
CA LYS A 231 -31.90 -3.47 7.64
C LYS A 231 -32.26 -4.66 8.49
N ASN A 232 -32.48 -5.81 7.87
CA ASN A 232 -32.79 -7.06 8.56
C ASN A 232 -31.69 -7.42 9.58
N PHE A 233 -30.41 -7.19 9.26
CA PHE A 233 -29.33 -7.41 10.21
C PHE A 233 -29.40 -6.44 11.39
N LEU A 234 -29.70 -5.16 11.17
CA LEU A 234 -29.85 -4.18 12.25
C LEU A 234 -31.04 -4.51 13.15
N GLU A 235 -32.15 -5.01 12.60
CA GLU A 235 -33.34 -5.45 13.34
C GLU A 235 -33.05 -6.64 14.25
N ILE A 236 -32.05 -7.45 13.94
CA ILE A 236 -31.57 -8.55 14.78
C ILE A 236 -30.70 -8.02 15.93
N ASP A 237 -31.28 -7.14 16.75
CA ASP A 237 -30.61 -6.59 17.94
C ASP A 237 -29.20 -6.05 17.64
N ASN A 238 -29.11 -5.21 16.60
CA ASN A 238 -27.85 -4.61 16.10
C ASN A 238 -26.74 -5.64 15.81
N GLY A 239 -27.10 -6.82 15.35
CA GLY A 239 -26.17 -7.90 15.08
C GLY A 239 -25.62 -8.59 16.33
N ARG A 240 -26.12 -8.28 17.54
CA ARG A 240 -25.67 -8.91 18.79
C ARG A 240 -25.83 -10.44 18.73
N LYS A 241 -26.97 -10.92 18.26
CA LYS A 241 -27.25 -12.37 18.17
C LYS A 241 -26.27 -13.07 17.22
N PHE A 242 -25.90 -12.43 16.12
CA PHE A 242 -24.87 -12.97 15.24
C PHE A 242 -23.50 -12.96 15.93
N TYR A 243 -23.15 -11.88 16.62
CA TYR A 243 -21.89 -11.82 17.35
C TYR A 243 -21.79 -12.92 18.43
N ASP A 244 -22.87 -13.14 19.20
CA ASP A 244 -22.92 -14.18 20.21
C ASP A 244 -22.82 -15.59 19.60
N TYR A 245 -23.39 -15.78 18.42
CA TYR A 245 -23.26 -17.03 17.66
C TYR A 245 -21.82 -17.22 17.14
N LEU A 246 -21.22 -16.16 16.60
CA LEU A 246 -19.86 -16.15 16.05
C LEU A 246 -18.82 -16.42 17.15
N SER A 247 -18.92 -15.77 18.31
CA SER A 247 -17.98 -15.93 19.42
C SER A 247 -18.01 -17.34 20.03
N LYS A 248 -19.16 -18.01 20.01
CA LYS A 248 -19.26 -19.43 20.41
C LYS A 248 -18.54 -20.37 19.43
N LYS A 249 -18.53 -20.03 18.13
CA LYS A 249 -17.88 -20.82 17.08
C LYS A 249 -16.39 -20.52 16.95
N GLN A 250 -16.00 -19.28 17.26
CA GLN A 250 -14.66 -18.74 17.08
C GLN A 250 -14.28 -17.87 18.29
N PRO A 251 -13.73 -18.49 19.35
CA PRO A 251 -13.38 -17.76 20.60
C PRO A 251 -12.32 -16.67 20.40
N ASP A 252 -11.49 -16.77 19.35
CA ASP A 252 -10.42 -15.80 19.05
C ASP A 252 -10.94 -14.47 18.49
N ILE A 253 -12.25 -14.37 18.26
CA ILE A 253 -12.87 -13.17 17.73
C ILE A 253 -13.40 -12.31 18.86
N GLU A 254 -12.89 -11.08 18.91
CA GLU A 254 -13.31 -10.06 19.85
C GLU A 254 -14.21 -9.00 19.21
N LYS A 255 -15.21 -8.55 19.97
CA LYS A 255 -16.01 -7.38 19.59
C LYS A 255 -15.17 -6.12 19.77
N SER A 256 -15.17 -5.25 18.76
CA SER A 256 -14.62 -3.90 18.92
C SER A 256 -15.59 -3.00 19.67
N ASP A 257 -15.07 -1.95 20.33
CA ASP A 257 -15.87 -0.96 21.10
C ASP A 257 -16.96 -0.28 20.25
N ASN A 258 -16.74 -0.16 18.94
CA ASN A 258 -17.79 0.16 17.98
C ASN A 258 -18.52 -1.13 17.57
N SER A 259 -19.77 -1.26 17.92
CA SER A 259 -20.64 -2.45 17.86
C SER A 259 -20.70 -3.20 16.53
N PHE A 260 -20.10 -2.69 15.44
CA PHE A 260 -20.15 -3.28 14.10
C PHE A 260 -18.82 -3.84 13.60
N PHE A 261 -17.76 -3.79 14.40
CA PHE A 261 -16.47 -4.35 14.06
C PHE A 261 -16.14 -5.58 14.88
N ILE A 262 -15.50 -6.52 14.24
CA ILE A 262 -14.85 -7.67 14.89
C ILE A 262 -13.34 -7.54 14.72
N LYS A 263 -12.61 -8.01 15.72
CA LYS A 263 -11.15 -8.06 15.76
C LYS A 263 -10.67 -9.48 15.94
N PHE A 264 -9.48 -9.76 15.44
CA PHE A 264 -8.76 -10.99 15.75
C PHE A 264 -7.27 -10.73 15.80
N GLU A 265 -6.57 -11.60 16.50
CA GLU A 265 -5.12 -11.72 16.45
C GLU A 265 -4.73 -13.19 16.33
N LYS A 266 -3.83 -13.49 15.40
CA LYS A 266 -3.24 -14.82 15.22
C LYS A 266 -1.74 -14.74 15.10
N LYS A 267 -1.06 -15.71 15.73
CA LYS A 267 0.39 -15.83 15.68
C LYS A 267 0.77 -17.19 15.12
N PHE A 268 1.73 -17.21 14.21
CA PHE A 268 2.21 -18.38 13.50
C PHE A 268 3.72 -18.49 13.63
N ASP A 269 4.21 -19.65 14.04
CA ASP A 269 5.64 -19.93 14.14
C ASP A 269 6.25 -20.19 12.74
N PHE A 270 7.34 -19.50 12.41
CA PHE A 270 8.02 -19.60 11.12
C PHE A 270 8.49 -21.02 10.80
N LYS A 271 8.92 -21.77 11.82
CA LYS A 271 9.45 -23.12 11.64
C LYS A 271 8.38 -24.22 11.67
N LYS A 272 7.26 -24.00 12.37
CA LYS A 272 6.25 -25.04 12.61
C LYS A 272 5.02 -24.91 11.74
N ASP A 273 4.52 -23.68 11.58
CA ASP A 273 3.19 -23.45 11.01
C ASP A 273 3.21 -23.12 9.51
N ILE A 274 4.39 -22.79 8.96
CA ILE A 274 4.51 -22.35 7.56
C ILE A 274 5.25 -23.41 6.74
N GLY A 275 4.51 -23.97 5.78
CA GLY A 275 5.04 -24.95 4.83
C GLY A 275 5.69 -24.31 3.60
N GLY A 276 6.45 -25.13 2.83
CA GLY A 276 6.99 -24.71 1.53
C GLY A 276 8.20 -23.79 1.58
N LEU A 277 8.79 -23.57 2.77
CA LEU A 277 9.98 -22.75 2.93
C LEU A 277 11.23 -23.50 2.51
N GLU A 278 12.05 -22.84 1.68
CA GLU A 278 13.35 -23.36 1.24
C GLU A 278 14.38 -23.34 2.36
N ILE A 279 15.25 -24.35 2.33
CA ILE A 279 16.39 -24.51 3.22
C ILE A 279 17.65 -24.06 2.48
N PHE A 280 18.47 -23.26 3.14
CA PHE A 280 19.78 -22.84 2.66
C PHE A 280 20.78 -22.95 3.81
N ASP A 281 21.94 -23.56 3.57
CA ASP A 281 22.96 -23.84 4.59
C ASP A 281 22.43 -24.58 5.84
N GLY A 282 21.51 -25.54 5.63
CA GLY A 282 20.94 -26.37 6.70
C GLY A 282 19.83 -25.72 7.51
N GLU A 283 19.50 -24.45 7.26
CA GLU A 283 18.43 -23.73 7.92
C GLU A 283 17.40 -23.16 6.93
N ARG A 284 16.17 -22.91 7.38
CA ARG A 284 15.18 -22.19 6.55
C ARG A 284 15.70 -20.79 6.23
N ALA A 285 15.81 -20.47 4.94
CA ALA A 285 16.28 -19.17 4.48
C ALA A 285 15.36 -18.05 5.00
N ASN A 286 15.80 -17.32 6.03
CA ASN A 286 15.04 -16.28 6.68
C ASN A 286 15.21 -14.94 5.95
N PRO A 287 14.14 -14.34 5.41
CA PRO A 287 14.23 -13.08 4.66
C PRO A 287 14.53 -11.84 5.52
N GLY A 288 14.56 -11.96 6.84
CA GLY A 288 14.58 -10.85 7.78
C GLY A 288 13.18 -10.33 8.12
N SER A 289 13.07 -9.56 9.19
CA SER A 289 11.78 -9.03 9.65
C SER A 289 11.17 -8.04 8.65
N PHE A 290 9.84 -8.05 8.56
CA PHE A 290 9.05 -7.12 7.74
C PHE A 290 7.66 -6.95 8.34
N ASN A 291 6.99 -5.89 7.92
CA ASN A 291 5.62 -5.61 8.36
C ASN A 291 4.77 -5.08 7.19
N GLY A 292 3.49 -4.91 7.44
CA GLY A 292 2.62 -4.28 6.48
C GLY A 292 1.19 -4.12 6.96
N ILE A 293 0.41 -3.48 6.09
CA ILE A 293 -1.02 -3.21 6.29
C ILE A 293 -1.73 -3.50 4.97
N ILE A 294 -2.91 -4.08 5.06
CA ILE A 294 -3.86 -4.21 3.96
C ILE A 294 -5.18 -3.62 4.43
N ASP A 295 -5.60 -2.53 3.80
CA ASP A 295 -6.89 -1.89 3.95
C ASP A 295 -7.80 -2.33 2.80
N GLU A 296 -9.03 -2.70 3.11
CA GLU A 296 -10.01 -3.14 2.13
C GLU A 296 -11.18 -2.17 2.10
N PHE A 297 -11.66 -1.87 0.90
CA PHE A 297 -12.70 -0.91 0.62
C PHE A 297 -13.90 -1.57 -0.06
N THR A 298 -15.07 -0.95 0.07
CA THR A 298 -16.27 -1.31 -0.70
C THR A 298 -16.71 -0.14 -1.55
N TYR A 299 -17.22 -0.46 -2.74
CA TYR A 299 -17.74 0.51 -3.70
C TYR A 299 -19.25 0.33 -3.95
N ASP A 300 -19.89 -0.53 -3.17
CA ASP A 300 -21.33 -0.77 -3.27
C ASP A 300 -22.11 0.47 -2.78
N ASN A 301 -23.11 0.86 -3.56
CA ASN A 301 -23.82 2.15 -3.37
C ASN A 301 -24.41 2.34 -1.97
N TRP A 302 -24.90 1.27 -1.36
CA TRP A 302 -25.56 1.33 -0.05
C TRP A 302 -24.57 1.24 1.13
N MET A 303 -23.45 0.49 0.98
CA MET A 303 -22.40 0.41 2.01
C MET A 303 -21.49 1.63 2.00
N SER A 304 -21.38 2.30 0.85
CA SER A 304 -20.58 3.51 0.66
C SER A 304 -21.36 4.79 0.95
N TYR A 305 -22.61 4.70 1.38
CA TYR A 305 -23.43 5.87 1.72
C TYR A 305 -23.10 6.36 3.14
N ASP A 306 -21.80 6.37 3.45
CA ASP A 306 -21.30 7.01 4.65
C ASP A 306 -21.33 8.52 4.43
N GLU A 307 -21.86 9.27 5.40
CA GLU A 307 -21.86 10.74 5.35
C GLU A 307 -20.45 11.28 5.17
N ASN A 308 -19.45 10.61 5.73
CA ASN A 308 -18.04 10.94 5.58
C ASN A 308 -17.56 10.91 4.11
N ILE A 309 -18.07 9.99 3.27
CA ILE A 309 -17.72 9.98 1.84
C ILE A 309 -18.18 11.23 1.13
N LYS A 310 -19.39 11.72 1.46
CA LYS A 310 -19.90 12.96 0.89
C LYS A 310 -19.12 14.17 1.36
N GLU A 311 -18.75 14.21 2.62
CA GLU A 311 -17.96 15.31 3.20
C GLU A 311 -16.57 15.38 2.59
N ILE A 312 -15.88 14.23 2.44
CA ILE A 312 -14.50 14.15 1.97
C ILE A 312 -14.40 14.27 0.45
N PHE A 313 -15.22 13.49 -0.28
CA PHE A 313 -15.11 13.31 -1.74
C PHE A 313 -16.22 14.02 -2.52
N GLY A 314 -17.25 14.53 -1.87
CA GLY A 314 -18.42 15.16 -2.46
C GLY A 314 -19.34 14.17 -3.19
N LYS A 315 -18.78 13.26 -4.00
CA LYS A 315 -19.51 12.25 -4.77
C LYS A 315 -18.88 10.88 -4.64
N LEU A 316 -19.72 9.83 -4.67
CA LEU A 316 -19.27 8.44 -4.64
C LEU A 316 -18.36 8.08 -5.83
N SER A 317 -18.60 8.67 -7.01
CA SER A 317 -17.72 8.47 -8.18
C SER A 317 -16.29 8.93 -7.91
N ASN A 318 -16.09 10.07 -7.27
CA ASN A 318 -14.78 10.62 -6.94
C ASN A 318 -14.04 9.72 -5.93
N TYR A 319 -14.78 9.22 -4.93
CA TYR A 319 -14.24 8.24 -3.99
C TYR A 319 -13.76 6.96 -4.68
N ARG A 320 -14.60 6.41 -5.57
CA ARG A 320 -14.24 5.21 -6.34
C ARG A 320 -13.01 5.42 -7.20
N GLU A 321 -13.00 6.50 -7.97
CA GLU A 321 -11.89 6.84 -8.87
C GLU A 321 -10.59 7.02 -8.07
N PHE A 322 -10.64 7.77 -6.97
CA PHE A 322 -9.47 7.96 -6.12
C PHE A 322 -9.00 6.65 -5.49
N ALA A 323 -9.88 5.87 -4.86
CA ALA A 323 -9.51 4.61 -4.23
C ALA A 323 -8.98 3.59 -5.24
N GLN A 324 -9.57 3.50 -6.43
CA GLN A 324 -9.09 2.62 -7.50
C GLN A 324 -7.74 3.06 -8.06
N SER A 325 -7.46 4.36 -8.13
CA SER A 325 -6.15 4.86 -8.54
C SER A 325 -5.02 4.48 -7.56
N GLN A 326 -5.36 4.24 -6.30
CA GLN A 326 -4.44 3.80 -5.24
C GLN A 326 -4.41 2.29 -5.04
N ALA A 327 -5.33 1.55 -5.69
CA ALA A 327 -5.50 0.12 -5.49
C ALA A 327 -4.21 -0.68 -5.75
N GLY A 328 -4.09 -1.79 -5.04
CA GLY A 328 -2.95 -2.68 -5.10
C GLY A 328 -2.19 -2.78 -3.78
N ILE A 329 -1.48 -3.89 -3.62
CA ILE A 329 -0.63 -4.12 -2.44
C ILE A 329 0.81 -3.95 -2.87
N LYS A 330 1.44 -2.89 -2.40
CA LYS A 330 2.78 -2.46 -2.82
C LYS A 330 3.87 -3.10 -1.96
N LEU A 331 5.06 -3.25 -2.51
CA LEU A 331 6.26 -3.55 -1.75
C LEU A 331 7.07 -2.27 -1.59
N PHE A 332 7.31 -1.84 -0.36
CA PHE A 332 8.17 -0.70 -0.06
C PHE A 332 9.49 -1.16 0.55
N ARG A 333 10.58 -0.58 0.08
CA ARG A 333 11.89 -0.65 0.72
C ARG A 333 12.26 0.73 1.23
N ASN A 334 12.39 0.87 2.55
CA ASN A 334 12.73 2.15 3.18
C ASN A 334 11.79 3.30 2.73
N GLY A 335 10.49 3.02 2.59
CA GLY A 335 9.46 3.98 2.18
C GLY A 335 9.31 4.24 0.69
N PHE A 336 10.13 3.62 -0.17
CA PHE A 336 10.02 3.71 -1.63
C PHE A 336 9.52 2.42 -2.24
N ALA A 337 8.62 2.54 -3.19
CA ALA A 337 8.06 1.38 -3.89
C ALA A 337 9.13 0.65 -4.72
N VAL A 338 9.11 -0.67 -4.62
CA VAL A 338 9.88 -1.59 -5.47
C VAL A 338 8.98 -2.02 -6.62
N LYS A 339 9.27 -1.54 -7.83
CA LYS A 339 8.50 -1.94 -9.03
C LYS A 339 8.74 -3.43 -9.36
N PRO A 340 7.76 -4.14 -9.99
CA PRO A 340 6.42 -3.66 -10.35
C PRO A 340 5.38 -3.83 -9.21
N PHE A 341 5.75 -4.40 -8.08
CA PHE A 341 4.86 -4.90 -7.03
C PHE A 341 3.73 -3.94 -6.66
N GLY A 342 2.50 -4.28 -7.09
CA GLY A 342 1.28 -3.54 -6.79
C GLY A 342 1.17 -2.16 -7.44
N ILE A 343 1.97 -1.89 -8.47
CA ILE A 343 1.97 -0.64 -9.24
C ILE A 343 1.37 -0.93 -10.62
N ASP A 344 0.62 0.05 -11.16
CA ASP A 344 -0.01 -0.03 -12.48
C ASP A 344 -0.87 -1.30 -12.69
N GLY A 345 -1.54 -1.77 -11.63
CA GLY A 345 -2.43 -2.92 -11.68
C GLY A 345 -1.74 -4.28 -11.54
N ASP A 346 -0.46 -4.31 -11.20
CA ASP A 346 0.25 -5.57 -10.92
C ASP A 346 -0.32 -6.28 -9.69
N ASP A 347 -0.86 -7.48 -9.89
CA ASP A 347 -1.43 -8.35 -8.85
C ASP A 347 -0.45 -9.47 -8.47
N TRP A 348 0.73 -9.11 -7.98
CA TRP A 348 1.78 -10.06 -7.62
C TRP A 348 1.38 -11.05 -6.50
N LEU A 349 0.42 -10.66 -5.65
CA LEU A 349 -0.17 -11.55 -4.63
C LEU A 349 -1.27 -12.45 -5.19
N ARG A 350 -1.61 -12.35 -6.48
CA ARG A 350 -2.62 -13.17 -7.15
C ARG A 350 -3.98 -13.15 -6.45
N LEU A 351 -4.42 -11.98 -6.05
CA LEU A 351 -5.74 -11.80 -5.42
C LEU A 351 -6.88 -12.12 -6.41
N GLY A 352 -6.65 -11.88 -7.71
CA GLY A 352 -7.59 -12.16 -8.78
C GLY A 352 -7.78 -13.64 -9.09
N ASP A 353 -6.85 -14.53 -8.72
CA ASP A 353 -6.90 -15.96 -9.04
C ASP A 353 -8.15 -16.65 -8.47
N SER A 354 -8.64 -16.21 -7.33
CA SER A 354 -9.85 -16.74 -6.72
C SER A 354 -11.11 -16.45 -7.53
N GLN A 355 -11.15 -15.34 -8.26
CA GLN A 355 -12.26 -14.96 -9.13
C GLN A 355 -12.38 -15.91 -10.34
N THR A 356 -11.25 -16.26 -10.92
CA THR A 356 -11.18 -17.15 -12.08
C THR A 356 -11.50 -18.60 -11.74
N LYS A 357 -11.28 -19.03 -10.49
CA LYS A 357 -11.55 -20.39 -10.01
C LYS A 357 -13.01 -20.63 -9.60
N GLY A 358 -13.90 -19.66 -9.81
CA GLY A 358 -15.32 -19.80 -9.53
C GLY A 358 -15.68 -19.91 -8.04
N SER A 359 -14.82 -19.42 -7.15
CA SER A 359 -15.13 -19.35 -5.73
C SER A 359 -16.35 -18.46 -5.48
N SER A 360 -17.27 -18.90 -4.63
CA SER A 360 -18.50 -18.14 -4.32
C SER A 360 -18.26 -16.90 -3.47
N TYR A 361 -17.08 -16.75 -2.89
CA TYR A 361 -16.69 -15.61 -2.07
C TYR A 361 -15.22 -15.26 -2.29
N TYR A 362 -14.96 -13.97 -2.54
CA TYR A 362 -13.64 -13.41 -2.78
C TYR A 362 -13.32 -12.39 -1.69
N PRO A 363 -12.58 -12.78 -0.65
CA PRO A 363 -12.34 -11.88 0.47
C PRO A 363 -11.58 -10.62 0.09
N LEU A 364 -10.40 -10.77 -0.50
CA LEU A 364 -9.60 -9.66 -1.02
C LEU A 364 -9.64 -9.64 -2.55
N ARG A 365 -9.89 -8.45 -3.12
CA ARG A 365 -9.93 -8.24 -4.58
C ARG A 365 -8.90 -7.19 -4.97
N PRO A 366 -8.17 -7.35 -6.10
CA PRO A 366 -7.13 -6.41 -6.50
C PRO A 366 -7.59 -4.94 -6.53
N ALA A 367 -8.80 -4.68 -7.06
CA ALA A 367 -9.34 -3.33 -7.20
C ALA A 367 -9.89 -2.73 -5.88
N ASN A 368 -10.03 -3.53 -4.83
CA ASN A 368 -10.68 -3.12 -3.58
C ASN A 368 -9.71 -3.03 -2.39
N VAL A 369 -8.43 -3.25 -2.61
CA VAL A 369 -7.42 -3.24 -1.55
C VAL A 369 -6.36 -2.19 -1.81
N ILE A 370 -5.95 -1.52 -0.75
CA ILE A 370 -4.79 -0.66 -0.72
C ILE A 370 -3.92 -1.15 0.43
N GLY A 371 -2.67 -1.45 0.15
CA GLY A 371 -1.83 -2.00 1.20
C GLY A 371 -0.35 -2.00 0.83
N TYR A 372 0.43 -2.50 1.78
CA TYR A 372 1.86 -2.63 1.55
C TYR A 372 2.50 -3.72 2.39
N PHE A 373 3.63 -4.21 1.89
CA PHE A 373 4.68 -4.88 2.64
C PHE A 373 5.87 -3.93 2.72
N SER A 374 6.47 -3.81 3.89
CA SER A 374 7.61 -2.93 4.14
C SER A 374 8.83 -3.74 4.56
N ILE A 375 9.92 -3.57 3.82
CA ILE A 375 11.22 -4.16 4.08
C ILE A 375 12.27 -3.05 4.29
N ASP A 376 13.31 -3.38 5.06
CA ASP A 376 14.45 -2.48 5.33
C ASP A 376 15.72 -3.02 4.67
N GLU A 377 16.48 -2.15 4.02
CA GLU A 377 17.72 -2.52 3.33
C GLU A 377 18.75 -3.18 4.26
N GLY A 378 18.82 -2.72 5.52
CA GLY A 378 19.80 -3.23 6.48
C GLY A 378 19.39 -4.56 7.13
N ILE A 379 18.08 -4.76 7.32
CA ILE A 379 17.51 -5.97 7.96
C ILE A 379 17.32 -7.07 6.91
N ASN A 380 16.83 -6.69 5.74
CA ASN A 380 16.52 -7.60 4.63
C ASN A 380 17.64 -7.59 3.59
N ASP A 381 18.91 -7.61 4.02
CA ASP A 381 20.11 -7.49 3.17
C ASP A 381 20.23 -8.60 2.12
N LYS A 382 19.54 -9.72 2.30
CA LYS A 382 19.46 -10.84 1.36
C LYS A 382 18.41 -10.66 0.25
N LEU A 383 17.45 -9.75 0.47
CA LEU A 383 16.44 -9.37 -0.52
C LEU A 383 16.99 -8.24 -1.40
N LYS A 384 17.73 -8.57 -2.44
CA LYS A 384 18.37 -7.59 -3.33
C LYS A 384 17.46 -7.20 -4.48
N ASP A 385 17.42 -5.90 -4.82
CA ASP A 385 16.73 -5.42 -6.00
C ASP A 385 17.50 -5.80 -7.26
N LYS A 386 16.78 -6.14 -8.33
CA LYS A 386 17.37 -6.33 -9.65
C LYS A 386 18.03 -5.03 -10.16
N THR A 387 18.92 -5.17 -11.13
CA THR A 387 19.68 -4.04 -11.68
C THR A 387 18.78 -3.00 -12.35
N ASP A 388 17.72 -3.44 -13.01
CA ASP A 388 16.67 -2.61 -13.62
C ASP A 388 15.69 -2.00 -12.60
N ARG A 389 15.79 -2.38 -11.33
CA ARG A 389 14.86 -2.04 -10.22
C ARG A 389 13.43 -2.57 -10.45
N GLU A 390 13.27 -3.57 -11.28
CA GLU A 390 11.99 -4.24 -11.54
C GLU A 390 11.96 -5.61 -10.88
N GLY A 391 11.78 -5.62 -9.56
CA GLY A 391 11.65 -6.82 -8.75
C GLY A 391 12.87 -7.14 -7.89
N LEU A 392 12.76 -8.26 -7.19
CA LEU A 392 13.84 -8.81 -6.35
C LEU A 392 14.65 -9.87 -7.11
N VAL A 393 15.95 -9.93 -6.84
CA VAL A 393 16.79 -11.03 -7.32
C VAL A 393 16.31 -12.35 -6.71
N SER A 394 16.08 -13.36 -7.56
CA SER A 394 15.62 -14.66 -7.11
C SER A 394 16.73 -15.41 -6.37
N ASN A 395 16.51 -15.68 -5.10
CA ASN A 395 17.35 -16.49 -4.23
C ASN A 395 16.47 -17.18 -3.17
N PRO A 396 16.97 -18.12 -2.35
CA PRO A 396 16.15 -18.78 -1.33
C PRO A 396 15.45 -17.84 -0.37
N TYR A 397 16.07 -16.73 0.01
CA TYR A 397 15.52 -15.75 0.92
C TYR A 397 14.34 -14.96 0.31
N SER A 398 14.49 -14.53 -0.95
CA SER A 398 13.41 -13.83 -1.65
C SER A 398 12.24 -14.77 -1.97
N ARG A 399 12.49 -16.03 -2.31
CA ARG A 399 11.42 -17.01 -2.51
C ARG A 399 10.66 -17.28 -1.22
N ASN A 400 11.36 -17.43 -0.09
CA ASN A 400 10.72 -17.56 1.21
C ASN A 400 9.95 -16.29 1.62
N PHE A 401 10.45 -15.09 1.30
CA PHE A 401 9.70 -13.86 1.49
C PHE A 401 8.34 -13.91 0.77
N PHE A 402 8.31 -14.33 -0.50
CA PHE A 402 7.05 -14.47 -1.24
C PHE A 402 6.14 -15.57 -0.65
N VAL A 403 6.70 -16.69 -0.19
CA VAL A 403 5.91 -17.72 0.51
C VAL A 403 5.22 -17.13 1.74
N LEU A 404 5.93 -16.32 2.55
CA LEU A 404 5.35 -15.66 3.71
C LEU A 404 4.26 -14.64 3.32
N CYS A 405 4.46 -13.87 2.24
CA CYS A 405 3.46 -12.93 1.75
C CYS A 405 2.18 -13.64 1.28
N PHE A 406 2.31 -14.75 0.56
CA PHE A 406 1.18 -15.58 0.16
C PHE A 406 0.49 -16.23 1.37
N PHE A 407 1.25 -16.70 2.34
CA PHE A 407 0.70 -17.24 3.58
C PHE A 407 -0.15 -16.20 4.32
N ILE A 408 0.33 -14.97 4.48
CA ILE A 408 -0.41 -13.87 5.11
C ILE A 408 -1.71 -13.60 4.35
N ARG A 409 -1.66 -13.49 3.01
CA ARG A 409 -2.84 -13.34 2.15
C ARG A 409 -3.86 -14.46 2.39
N ASP A 410 -3.41 -15.69 2.42
CA ASP A 410 -4.27 -16.87 2.53
C ASP A 410 -4.91 -16.97 3.92
N GLU A 411 -4.19 -16.62 4.99
CA GLU A 411 -4.74 -16.56 6.34
C GLU A 411 -5.80 -15.46 6.49
N ILE A 412 -5.58 -14.28 5.91
CA ILE A 412 -6.57 -13.20 5.87
C ILE A 412 -7.83 -13.66 5.12
N ASN A 413 -7.65 -14.29 3.95
CA ASN A 413 -8.77 -14.79 3.15
C ASN A 413 -9.54 -15.92 3.89
N ARG A 414 -8.83 -16.86 4.50
CA ARG A 414 -9.42 -17.95 5.29
C ARG A 414 -10.25 -17.42 6.45
N TYR A 415 -9.73 -16.44 7.17
CA TYR A 415 -10.45 -15.79 8.26
C TYR A 415 -11.75 -15.14 7.80
N GLN A 416 -11.72 -14.35 6.74
CA GLN A 416 -12.91 -13.69 6.21
C GLN A 416 -13.93 -14.69 5.66
N GLU A 417 -13.47 -15.71 4.95
CA GLU A 417 -14.34 -16.78 4.45
C GLU A 417 -15.04 -17.53 5.60
N HIS A 418 -14.31 -17.79 6.68
CA HIS A 418 -14.87 -18.47 7.84
C HIS A 418 -15.98 -17.64 8.50
N ILE A 419 -15.80 -16.33 8.67
CA ILE A 419 -16.85 -15.44 9.17
C ILE A 419 -18.06 -15.47 8.24
N ARG A 420 -17.86 -15.39 6.93
CA ARG A 420 -18.95 -15.43 5.95
C ARG A 420 -19.74 -16.73 6.02
N ARG A 421 -19.06 -17.86 6.12
CA ARG A 421 -19.72 -19.16 6.29
C ARG A 421 -20.52 -19.21 7.59
N THR A 422 -19.94 -18.76 8.69
CA THR A 422 -20.61 -18.70 10.00
C THR A 422 -21.85 -17.80 9.96
N TYR A 423 -21.80 -16.68 9.22
CA TYR A 423 -22.97 -15.83 9.03
C TYR A 423 -24.08 -16.53 8.25
N ASN A 424 -23.74 -17.23 7.17
CA ASN A 424 -24.73 -18.02 6.42
C ASN A 424 -25.39 -19.12 7.27
N ASP A 425 -24.62 -19.79 8.12
CA ASP A 425 -25.13 -20.79 9.04
C ASP A 425 -26.04 -20.18 10.11
N PHE A 426 -25.62 -19.01 10.65
CA PHE A 426 -26.46 -18.24 11.56
C PHE A 426 -27.81 -17.87 10.94
N LEU A 427 -27.81 -17.37 9.70
CA LEU A 427 -29.04 -17.01 9.01
C LEU A 427 -30.01 -18.22 8.83
N LYS A 428 -29.46 -19.40 8.50
CA LYS A 428 -30.27 -20.62 8.39
C LYS A 428 -30.92 -20.99 9.73
N THR A 429 -30.11 -20.97 10.80
CA THR A 429 -30.60 -21.28 12.16
C THR A 429 -31.65 -20.26 12.62
N TYR A 430 -31.34 -18.97 12.45
CA TYR A 430 -32.24 -17.89 12.84
C TYR A 430 -33.57 -17.89 12.08
N LYS A 431 -33.55 -18.13 10.76
CA LYS A 431 -34.78 -18.26 9.96
C LYS A 431 -35.60 -19.44 10.43
N THR A 432 -34.98 -20.56 10.75
CA THR A 432 -35.66 -21.75 11.23
C THR A 432 -36.32 -21.48 12.59
N GLU A 433 -35.63 -20.82 13.51
CA GLU A 433 -36.15 -20.51 14.85
C GLU A 433 -37.30 -19.48 14.83
N ASN A 434 -37.22 -18.47 13.96
CA ASN A 434 -38.20 -17.38 13.94
C ASN A 434 -39.36 -17.56 12.95
N SER A 435 -39.26 -18.49 12.02
CA SER A 435 -40.32 -18.73 11.02
C SER A 435 -41.46 -19.63 11.53
N GLY A 436 -41.36 -20.17 12.74
CA GLY A 436 -42.30 -21.19 13.23
C GLY A 436 -42.24 -22.50 12.43
N ILE A 437 -41.36 -22.56 11.41
CA ILE A 437 -41.21 -23.75 10.56
C ILE A 437 -40.26 -24.72 11.24
N LYS A 438 -40.78 -25.80 11.71
CA LYS A 438 -40.02 -26.92 12.31
C LYS A 438 -39.36 -27.72 11.20
N THR A 439 -38.15 -28.20 11.43
CA THR A 439 -37.54 -29.19 10.54
C THR A 439 -38.46 -30.42 10.51
N VAL A 440 -38.43 -31.17 9.40
CA VAL A 440 -39.21 -32.43 9.28
C VAL A 440 -39.03 -33.33 10.50
N ASN A 441 -37.79 -33.45 11.02
CA ASN A 441 -37.51 -34.22 12.23
C ASN A 441 -38.14 -33.63 13.49
N GLN A 442 -38.17 -32.29 13.65
CA GLN A 442 -38.85 -31.64 14.78
C GLN A 442 -40.37 -31.77 14.69
N ALA A 443 -40.93 -31.67 13.47
CA ALA A 443 -42.33 -31.91 13.23
C ALA A 443 -42.70 -33.37 13.54
N PHE A 444 -41.89 -34.33 13.12
CA PHE A 444 -42.06 -35.75 13.45
C PHE A 444 -41.92 -36.06 14.94
N SER A 445 -40.98 -35.43 15.63
CA SER A 445 -40.83 -35.61 17.09
C SER A 445 -42.06 -35.09 17.84
N GLN A 446 -42.57 -33.93 17.46
CA GLN A 446 -43.81 -33.40 18.04
C GLN A 446 -45.05 -34.22 17.70
N LEU A 447 -45.11 -34.77 16.50
CA LEU A 447 -46.17 -35.71 16.12
C LEU A 447 -46.15 -37.01 16.95
N LYS A 448 -44.96 -37.47 17.34
CA LYS A 448 -44.79 -38.63 18.24
C LYS A 448 -45.21 -38.31 19.69
N GLU A 449 -44.93 -37.10 20.17
CA GLU A 449 -45.27 -36.66 21.53
C GLU A 449 -46.74 -36.25 21.67
N THR A 450 -47.31 -35.66 20.63
CA THR A 450 -48.72 -35.25 20.62
C THR A 450 -49.52 -36.31 19.86
N LYS A 451 -50.31 -37.17 20.54
CA LYS A 451 -51.25 -38.05 19.89
C LYS A 451 -52.18 -37.17 19.04
N LEU A 452 -51.93 -37.16 17.71
CA LEU A 452 -52.64 -36.36 16.72
C LEU A 452 -54.20 -36.55 16.82
N LYS A 453 -54.85 -35.51 17.32
CA LYS A 453 -56.35 -35.49 17.37
C LYS A 453 -56.96 -34.29 16.65
N THR A 454 -56.17 -33.32 16.10
CA THR A 454 -56.71 -32.08 15.48
C THR A 454 -56.18 -31.82 14.08
N GLU A 455 -57.00 -31.25 13.24
CA GLU A 455 -56.69 -30.86 11.85
C GLU A 455 -55.56 -29.81 11.75
N GLU A 456 -55.43 -28.93 12.75
CA GLU A 456 -54.40 -27.89 12.81
C GLU A 456 -52.96 -28.47 12.80
N VAL A 457 -52.74 -29.60 13.47
CA VAL A 457 -51.43 -30.26 13.51
C VAL A 457 -51.10 -30.91 12.17
N LYS A 458 -52.10 -31.31 11.40
CA LYS A 458 -51.93 -31.82 10.03
C LYS A 458 -51.51 -30.72 9.08
N ASP A 459 -52.05 -29.50 9.24
CA ASP A 459 -51.69 -28.35 8.42
C ASP A 459 -50.30 -27.82 8.74
N GLU A 460 -49.84 -27.76 9.99
CA GLU A 460 -48.47 -27.46 10.37
C GLU A 460 -47.46 -28.45 9.77
N PHE A 461 -47.78 -29.74 9.79
CA PHE A 461 -46.96 -30.79 9.17
C PHE A 461 -46.89 -30.63 7.65
N LYS A 462 -48.01 -30.39 6.99
CA LYS A 462 -48.08 -30.16 5.56
C LYS A 462 -47.24 -28.93 5.14
N ASN A 463 -47.34 -27.86 5.89
CA ASN A 463 -46.56 -26.64 5.65
C ASN A 463 -45.06 -26.85 5.88
N ALA A 464 -44.66 -27.61 6.91
CA ALA A 464 -43.26 -27.95 7.17
C ALA A 464 -42.67 -28.82 6.05
N VAL A 465 -43.43 -29.77 5.52
CA VAL A 465 -43.02 -30.61 4.38
C VAL A 465 -42.92 -29.81 3.09
N ILE A 466 -43.88 -28.93 2.79
CA ILE A 466 -43.84 -28.04 1.61
C ILE A 466 -42.61 -27.11 1.68
N SER A 467 -42.33 -26.53 2.82
CA SER A 467 -41.19 -25.66 3.01
C SER A 467 -39.85 -26.39 2.86
N ALA A 468 -39.74 -27.62 3.41
CA ALA A 468 -38.52 -28.43 3.26
C ALA A 468 -38.28 -28.81 1.79
N VAL A 469 -39.33 -29.16 1.03
CA VAL A 469 -39.23 -29.45 -0.40
C VAL A 469 -38.88 -28.21 -1.23
N SER A 470 -39.46 -27.06 -0.90
CA SER A 470 -39.11 -25.79 -1.58
C SER A 470 -37.65 -25.40 -1.34
N TYR A 471 -37.08 -25.69 -0.18
CA TYR A 471 -35.66 -25.41 0.13
C TYR A 471 -34.69 -26.34 -0.61
N THR A 472 -35.07 -27.58 -0.88
CA THR A 472 -34.25 -28.53 -1.65
C THR A 472 -34.24 -28.21 -3.15
N HIS A 473 -35.29 -27.57 -3.70
CA HIS A 473 -35.32 -27.10 -5.10
C HIS A 473 -34.59 -25.78 -5.38
N LEU A 474 -34.24 -25.02 -4.33
CA LEU A 474 -33.47 -23.76 -4.46
C LEU A 474 -31.96 -23.95 -4.27
N THR A 475 -31.51 -25.18 -3.99
CA THR A 475 -30.11 -25.53 -3.74
C THR A 475 -29.52 -26.55 -4.73
N LEU A 476 -30.23 -26.86 -5.79
CA LEU A 476 -29.73 -27.51 -7.00
C LEU A 476 -29.70 -26.47 -8.11
#